data_9262dc3105f75976113e448fe2474ce6
#
_entry.id   9262dc3105f75976113e448fe2474ce6
#
_cell.length_a   1.000
_cell.length_b   1.000
_cell.length_c   1.000
_cell.angle_alpha   90.00
_cell.angle_beta   90.00
_cell.angle_gamma   90.00
#
_symmetry.space_group_name_H-M   'P 1'
#
loop_
_entity.id
_entity.type
_entity.pdbx_description
1 polymer ?
#
loop_
_entity_poly.entity_id
_entity_poly.type
_entity_poly.pdbx_seq_one_letter_code
_entity_poly.pdbx_strand_id
1 'polypeptide(L)'
;MYGLLRESLFTLDAERAHSVTLEGLRCLERLGVSRLALGSPPRLERRLFGLRFRNPVGLAAGLDKDGIAIAGLAALGFGFIEVGTVTPKPQPGSTKPRLFRLTADQALINRMGFNNLGVEHLVRRIKDVRSRIADDCPIGVNIGKNKDTPNEDAAQDYVMCASRVAEVADYITLNLSSPNTLGLRDLARVESIAPLLAAVKRCVEATPLLVKISPDMADDDLEALAKGLKNWGADGVIATNTTIARPASLTAREQAQQGGLSGAPLFERSYRTITRIAPHLSGLPLIGCGGVRTAKDARRMTEAGASLVQIYTGLIYEGPQLIHRIVEGLKRSAS
;
A
#
# COMPACT_ATOMS: atom_id res chain seq x y z
N MET A 1 1.44 -26.44 2.98
CA MET A 1 1.70 -26.19 1.53
C MET A 1 2.44 -24.86 1.30
N TYR A 2 1.91 -23.68 1.77
CA TYR A 2 2.60 -22.40 1.56
C TYR A 2 4.02 -22.36 2.17
N GLY A 3 4.25 -22.97 3.34
CA GLY A 3 5.59 -23.00 3.97
C GLY A 3 6.67 -23.53 3.04
N LEU A 4 6.42 -24.66 2.37
CA LEU A 4 7.38 -25.26 1.42
C LEU A 4 7.63 -24.35 0.20
N LEU A 5 6.56 -23.74 -0.34
CA LEU A 5 6.70 -22.76 -1.43
C LEU A 5 7.51 -21.54 -1.00
N ARG A 6 7.25 -21.02 0.19
CA ARG A 6 8.00 -19.90 0.76
C ARG A 6 9.48 -20.24 0.94
N GLU A 7 9.80 -21.41 1.50
CA GLU A 7 11.19 -21.87 1.64
C GLU A 7 11.91 -21.93 0.30
N SER A 8 11.26 -22.49 -0.73
CA SER A 8 11.81 -22.51 -2.09
C SER A 8 12.02 -21.10 -2.67
N LEU A 9 11.04 -20.19 -2.49
CA LEU A 9 11.17 -18.80 -2.94
C LEU A 9 12.26 -18.05 -2.15
N PHE A 10 12.49 -18.41 -0.90
CA PHE A 10 13.49 -17.75 -0.05
C PHE A 10 14.93 -18.16 -0.37
N THR A 11 15.15 -19.20 -1.16
CA THR A 11 16.49 -19.51 -1.71
C THR A 11 16.91 -18.53 -2.81
N LEU A 12 15.93 -17.86 -3.45
CA LEU A 12 16.18 -16.84 -4.45
C LEU A 12 16.48 -15.48 -3.81
N ASP A 13 17.18 -14.60 -4.54
CA ASP A 13 17.23 -13.18 -4.23
C ASP A 13 15.81 -12.61 -4.03
N ALA A 14 15.68 -11.64 -3.10
CA ALA A 14 14.36 -11.13 -2.71
C ALA A 14 13.58 -10.50 -3.88
N GLU A 15 14.26 -9.74 -4.76
CA GLU A 15 13.61 -9.09 -5.90
C GLU A 15 13.28 -10.11 -7.01
N ARG A 16 14.13 -11.14 -7.17
CA ARG A 16 13.86 -12.24 -8.09
C ARG A 16 12.66 -13.08 -7.64
N ALA A 17 12.59 -13.44 -6.36
CA ALA A 17 11.45 -14.14 -5.78
C ALA A 17 10.14 -13.35 -5.98
N HIS A 18 10.18 -12.03 -5.79
CA HIS A 18 9.07 -11.13 -6.06
C HIS A 18 8.60 -11.22 -7.53
N SER A 19 9.51 -11.08 -8.49
CA SER A 19 9.19 -11.15 -9.92
C SER A 19 8.58 -12.50 -10.31
N VAL A 20 9.19 -13.61 -9.87
CA VAL A 20 8.68 -14.97 -10.11
C VAL A 20 7.28 -15.16 -9.54
N THR A 21 7.02 -14.61 -8.35
CA THR A 21 5.70 -14.70 -7.71
C THR A 21 4.63 -13.96 -8.52
N LEU A 22 4.89 -12.72 -8.96
CA LEU A 22 3.94 -11.96 -9.77
C LEU A 22 3.66 -12.62 -11.12
N GLU A 23 4.70 -13.12 -11.81
CA GLU A 23 4.52 -13.82 -13.07
C GLU A 23 3.75 -15.14 -12.87
N GLY A 24 4.04 -15.88 -11.79
CA GLY A 24 3.29 -17.08 -11.42
C GLY A 24 1.80 -16.79 -11.19
N LEU A 25 1.47 -15.74 -10.45
CA LEU A 25 0.08 -15.31 -10.24
C LEU A 25 -0.61 -14.91 -11.54
N ARG A 26 0.09 -14.21 -12.43
CA ARG A 26 -0.40 -13.85 -13.76
C ARG A 26 -0.70 -15.09 -14.61
N CYS A 27 0.18 -16.09 -14.60
CA CYS A 27 -0.02 -17.32 -15.32
C CYS A 27 -1.21 -18.14 -14.77
N LEU A 28 -1.29 -18.31 -13.46
CA LEU A 28 -2.40 -19.02 -12.79
C LEU A 28 -3.75 -18.37 -13.08
N GLU A 29 -3.80 -17.06 -13.10
CA GLU A 29 -5.00 -16.31 -13.44
C GLU A 29 -5.44 -16.56 -14.89
N ARG A 30 -4.50 -16.50 -15.85
CA ARG A 30 -4.78 -16.78 -17.27
C ARG A 30 -5.29 -18.21 -17.52
N LEU A 31 -4.85 -19.17 -16.71
CA LEU A 31 -5.30 -20.55 -16.74
C LEU A 31 -6.63 -20.79 -16.02
N GLY A 32 -7.21 -19.76 -15.38
CA GLY A 32 -8.46 -19.87 -14.63
C GLY A 32 -8.36 -20.65 -13.32
N VAL A 33 -7.15 -21.02 -12.89
CA VAL A 33 -6.92 -21.91 -11.73
C VAL A 33 -6.89 -21.16 -10.40
N SER A 34 -6.69 -19.85 -10.42
CA SER A 34 -6.45 -19.02 -9.23
C SER A 34 -7.62 -18.98 -8.23
N ARG A 35 -8.87 -19.15 -8.69
CA ARG A 35 -10.07 -19.15 -7.83
C ARG A 35 -10.34 -20.48 -7.13
N LEU A 36 -9.81 -21.60 -7.65
CA LEU A 36 -10.10 -22.93 -7.15
C LEU A 36 -9.21 -23.35 -5.96
N ALA A 37 -8.03 -22.75 -5.82
CA ALA A 37 -7.01 -23.26 -4.93
C ALA A 37 -7.08 -22.76 -3.48
N LEU A 38 -7.73 -21.64 -3.18
CA LEU A 38 -7.60 -20.98 -1.87
C LEU A 38 -8.93 -20.73 -1.13
N GLY A 39 -10.08 -20.96 -1.78
CA GLY A 39 -11.39 -20.57 -1.26
C GLY A 39 -11.53 -19.03 -1.18
N SER A 40 -12.75 -18.54 -1.11
CA SER A 40 -12.99 -17.11 -0.87
C SER A 40 -13.09 -16.84 0.63
N PRO A 41 -12.46 -15.79 1.16
CA PRO A 41 -12.67 -15.40 2.55
C PRO A 41 -14.15 -15.07 2.78
N PRO A 42 -14.65 -15.18 4.03
CA PRO A 42 -16.01 -14.81 4.35
C PRO A 42 -16.26 -13.34 3.97
N ARG A 43 -17.48 -13.04 3.54
CA ARG A 43 -17.88 -11.65 3.28
C ARG A 43 -17.99 -10.89 4.60
N LEU A 44 -17.36 -9.72 4.63
CA LEU A 44 -17.45 -8.72 5.70
C LEU A 44 -17.45 -7.33 5.04
N GLU A 45 -18.54 -7.03 4.32
CA GLU A 45 -18.65 -5.84 3.47
C GLU A 45 -18.40 -4.55 4.27
N ARG A 46 -17.72 -3.61 3.61
CA ARG A 46 -17.52 -2.22 4.05
C ARG A 46 -17.89 -1.29 2.92
N ARG A 47 -18.40 -0.10 3.28
CA ARG A 47 -18.71 0.99 2.33
C ARG A 47 -17.99 2.24 2.76
N LEU A 48 -17.09 2.73 1.92
CA LEU A 48 -16.26 3.92 2.17
C LEU A 48 -16.02 4.61 0.83
N PHE A 49 -15.89 5.93 0.84
CA PHE A 49 -15.61 6.72 -0.36
C PHE A 49 -16.64 6.52 -1.50
N GLY A 50 -17.86 6.10 -1.22
CA GLY A 50 -18.84 5.68 -2.21
C GLY A 50 -18.58 4.29 -2.83
N LEU A 51 -17.50 3.62 -2.42
CA LEU A 51 -17.08 2.31 -2.92
C LEU A 51 -17.53 1.18 -2.00
N ARG A 52 -17.71 -0.02 -2.60
CA ARG A 52 -18.05 -1.24 -1.90
C ARG A 52 -16.84 -2.17 -1.84
N PHE A 53 -16.47 -2.61 -0.64
CA PHE A 53 -15.37 -3.52 -0.35
C PHE A 53 -15.94 -4.82 0.19
N ARG A 54 -15.75 -5.97 -0.50
CA ARG A 54 -16.26 -7.29 -0.07
C ARG A 54 -15.75 -7.74 1.30
N ASN A 55 -14.57 -7.26 1.72
CA ASN A 55 -14.01 -7.40 3.05
C ASN A 55 -12.98 -6.28 3.32
N PRO A 56 -12.60 -6.06 4.59
CA PRO A 56 -11.73 -4.92 4.95
C PRO A 56 -10.24 -5.13 4.70
N VAL A 57 -9.81 -6.22 4.09
CA VAL A 57 -8.38 -6.54 3.91
C VAL A 57 -7.94 -6.24 2.50
N GLY A 58 -7.02 -5.29 2.35
CA GLY A 58 -6.45 -4.90 1.07
C GLY A 58 -4.98 -5.24 0.90
N LEU A 59 -4.54 -5.23 -0.36
CA LEU A 59 -3.13 -5.26 -0.71
C LEU A 59 -2.55 -3.85 -0.67
N ALA A 60 -1.43 -3.65 0.04
CA ALA A 60 -0.73 -2.38 0.04
C ALA A 60 0.06 -2.16 -1.27
N ALA A 61 0.16 -0.89 -1.68
CA ALA A 61 1.01 -0.48 -2.80
C ALA A 61 2.47 -0.94 -2.66
N GLY A 62 3.14 -1.12 -3.78
CA GLY A 62 4.54 -1.51 -3.88
C GLY A 62 4.77 -2.97 -4.23
N LEU A 63 3.78 -3.86 -4.03
CA LEU A 63 3.90 -5.26 -4.43
C LEU A 63 3.75 -5.38 -5.96
N ASP A 64 2.71 -4.85 -6.54
CA ASP A 64 2.49 -4.85 -7.99
C ASP A 64 2.47 -3.41 -8.51
N LYS A 65 3.65 -2.90 -8.88
CA LYS A 65 3.80 -1.49 -9.28
C LYS A 65 3.27 -1.22 -10.68
N ASP A 66 3.37 -2.22 -11.54
CA ASP A 66 3.09 -2.10 -12.98
C ASP A 66 1.81 -2.83 -13.40
N GLY A 67 1.03 -3.34 -12.44
CA GLY A 67 -0.22 -4.03 -12.72
C GLY A 67 -0.03 -5.39 -13.41
N ILE A 68 1.04 -6.10 -13.08
CA ILE A 68 1.38 -7.39 -13.71
C ILE A 68 0.37 -8.48 -13.37
N ALA A 69 -0.07 -8.52 -12.10
CA ALA A 69 -0.83 -9.64 -11.53
C ALA A 69 -2.13 -9.21 -10.82
N ILE A 70 -2.74 -8.06 -11.20
CA ILE A 70 -3.91 -7.50 -10.48
C ILE A 70 -5.03 -8.53 -10.32
N ALA A 71 -5.44 -9.21 -11.39
CA ALA A 71 -6.52 -10.19 -11.32
C ALA A 71 -6.12 -11.45 -10.53
N GLY A 72 -4.86 -11.89 -10.64
CA GLY A 72 -4.32 -12.97 -9.82
C GLY A 72 -4.31 -12.63 -8.33
N LEU A 73 -3.93 -11.40 -7.98
CA LEU A 73 -3.96 -10.90 -6.60
C LEU A 73 -5.41 -10.77 -6.09
N ALA A 74 -6.35 -10.25 -6.91
CA ALA A 74 -7.76 -10.20 -6.55
C ALA A 74 -8.33 -11.59 -6.25
N ALA A 75 -7.90 -12.61 -7.02
CA ALA A 75 -8.31 -14.00 -6.82
C ALA A 75 -7.82 -14.62 -5.50
N LEU A 76 -6.78 -14.05 -4.85
CA LEU A 76 -6.37 -14.45 -3.50
C LEU A 76 -7.39 -14.08 -2.41
N GLY A 77 -8.40 -13.27 -2.73
CA GLY A 77 -9.46 -12.92 -1.80
C GLY A 77 -9.37 -11.54 -1.16
N PHE A 78 -8.48 -10.68 -1.62
CA PHE A 78 -8.42 -9.29 -1.15
C PHE A 78 -9.74 -8.55 -1.35
N GLY A 79 -10.13 -7.71 -0.41
CA GLY A 79 -11.27 -6.81 -0.52
C GLY A 79 -11.00 -5.63 -1.43
N PHE A 80 -9.73 -5.26 -1.63
CA PHE A 80 -9.27 -4.23 -2.54
C PHE A 80 -7.77 -4.38 -2.83
N ILE A 81 -7.31 -3.76 -3.90
CA ILE A 81 -5.90 -3.84 -4.33
C ILE A 81 -5.38 -2.44 -4.59
N GLU A 82 -4.22 -2.09 -4.02
CA GLU A 82 -3.52 -0.86 -4.35
C GLU A 82 -2.26 -1.19 -5.16
N VAL A 83 -2.23 -0.73 -6.42
CA VAL A 83 -1.10 -0.87 -7.35
C VAL A 83 -0.24 0.39 -7.36
N GLY A 84 0.94 0.33 -7.96
CA GLY A 84 1.90 1.45 -7.91
C GLY A 84 2.92 1.25 -6.76
N THR A 85 3.75 2.23 -6.41
CA THR A 85 3.72 3.65 -6.84
C THR A 85 4.15 3.75 -8.30
N VAL A 86 3.35 4.45 -9.07
CA VAL A 86 3.65 4.80 -10.45
C VAL A 86 4.03 6.28 -10.55
N THR A 87 4.87 6.61 -11.52
CA THR A 87 5.32 7.98 -11.83
C THR A 87 4.94 8.34 -13.27
N PRO A 88 4.91 9.62 -13.65
CA PRO A 88 4.58 10.03 -15.03
C PRO A 88 5.37 9.27 -16.09
N LYS A 89 6.69 9.28 -15.95
CA LYS A 89 7.62 8.59 -16.84
C LYS A 89 8.12 7.29 -16.21
N PRO A 90 8.47 6.26 -17.00
CA PRO A 90 9.16 5.09 -16.49
C PRO A 90 10.47 5.47 -15.83
N GLN A 91 10.84 4.74 -14.78
CA GLN A 91 12.15 4.89 -14.14
C GLN A 91 12.65 3.58 -13.55
N PRO A 92 13.98 3.34 -13.54
CA PRO A 92 14.57 2.08 -13.09
C PRO A 92 14.55 1.90 -11.57
N GLY A 93 14.37 3.01 -10.84
CA GLY A 93 14.53 3.05 -9.37
C GLY A 93 16.00 3.03 -8.93
N SER A 94 16.24 2.63 -7.69
CA SER A 94 17.58 2.61 -7.09
C SER A 94 18.42 1.42 -7.61
N THR A 95 19.74 1.53 -7.49
CA THR A 95 20.69 0.46 -7.83
C THR A 95 20.46 -0.79 -6.98
N LYS A 96 20.55 -1.96 -7.61
CA LYS A 96 20.47 -3.26 -6.94
C LYS A 96 21.80 -3.61 -6.23
N PRO A 97 21.74 -4.37 -5.12
CA PRO A 97 20.56 -4.92 -4.43
C PRO A 97 19.81 -3.84 -3.65
N ARG A 98 18.49 -3.90 -3.67
CA ARG A 98 17.59 -2.87 -3.11
C ARG A 98 16.40 -3.41 -2.33
N LEU A 99 16.32 -4.72 -2.16
CA LEU A 99 15.30 -5.42 -1.37
C LEU A 99 15.98 -6.51 -0.54
N PHE A 100 15.81 -6.47 0.78
CA PHE A 100 16.47 -7.35 1.73
C PHE A 100 15.43 -8.00 2.64
N ARG A 101 15.55 -9.33 2.84
CA ARG A 101 14.73 -10.08 3.79
C ARG A 101 15.44 -10.17 5.14
N LEU A 102 14.71 -9.82 6.19
CA LEU A 102 15.11 -10.03 7.58
C LEU A 102 14.27 -11.19 8.12
N THR A 103 14.66 -12.41 7.77
CA THR A 103 13.83 -13.60 8.01
C THR A 103 13.58 -13.84 9.49
N ALA A 104 14.60 -13.68 10.35
CA ALA A 104 14.47 -13.83 11.79
C ALA A 104 13.46 -12.84 12.39
N ASP A 105 13.40 -11.62 11.85
CA ASP A 105 12.54 -10.54 12.32
C ASP A 105 11.20 -10.47 11.56
N GLN A 106 10.97 -11.37 10.60
CA GLN A 106 9.82 -11.38 9.69
C GLN A 106 9.56 -9.99 9.07
N ALA A 107 10.62 -9.42 8.53
CA ALA A 107 10.67 -8.05 8.04
C ALA A 107 11.34 -7.96 6.67
N LEU A 108 11.18 -6.80 6.03
CA LEU A 108 11.89 -6.42 4.82
C LEU A 108 12.49 -5.04 5.00
N ILE A 109 13.67 -4.82 4.42
CA ILE A 109 14.20 -3.48 4.15
C ILE A 109 14.21 -3.29 2.64
N ASN A 110 13.70 -2.15 2.18
CA ASN A 110 13.69 -1.80 0.77
C ASN A 110 14.16 -0.37 0.52
N ARG A 111 14.85 -0.19 -0.61
CA ARG A 111 15.19 1.10 -1.20
C ARG A 111 14.87 1.10 -2.69
N MET A 112 13.64 0.71 -3.04
CA MET A 112 13.22 0.47 -4.44
C MET A 112 13.31 1.72 -5.32
N GLY A 113 12.96 2.91 -4.79
CA GLY A 113 13.06 4.18 -5.52
C GLY A 113 12.03 4.33 -6.64
N PHE A 114 10.80 3.84 -6.42
CA PHE A 114 9.69 3.90 -7.38
C PHE A 114 10.02 3.37 -8.77
N ASN A 115 10.70 2.21 -8.85
CA ASN A 115 10.87 1.54 -10.14
C ASN A 115 9.52 1.17 -10.73
N ASN A 116 9.24 1.66 -11.94
CA ASN A 116 7.98 1.42 -12.65
C ASN A 116 8.09 1.71 -14.15
N LEU A 117 7.11 1.26 -14.92
CA LEU A 117 7.03 1.40 -16.38
C LEU A 117 6.22 2.64 -16.85
N GLY A 118 5.92 3.56 -15.91
CA GLY A 118 5.20 4.80 -16.18
C GLY A 118 3.68 4.66 -16.17
N VAL A 119 3.01 5.78 -15.96
CA VAL A 119 1.54 5.84 -15.76
C VAL A 119 0.76 5.29 -16.95
N GLU A 120 1.17 5.53 -18.17
CA GLU A 120 0.49 5.06 -19.37
C GLU A 120 0.50 3.52 -19.48
N HIS A 121 1.60 2.89 -19.02
CA HIS A 121 1.67 1.44 -18.95
C HIS A 121 0.63 0.90 -17.96
N LEU A 122 0.60 1.45 -16.75
CA LEU A 122 -0.30 1.00 -15.70
C LEU A 122 -1.78 1.20 -16.09
N VAL A 123 -2.14 2.33 -16.69
CA VAL A 123 -3.50 2.60 -17.18
C VAL A 123 -3.94 1.53 -18.18
N ARG A 124 -3.12 1.20 -19.17
CA ARG A 124 -3.42 0.10 -20.11
C ARG A 124 -3.62 -1.23 -19.38
N ARG A 125 -2.74 -1.56 -18.43
CA ARG A 125 -2.82 -2.81 -17.66
C ARG A 125 -4.12 -2.92 -16.85
N ILE A 126 -4.57 -1.83 -16.22
CA ILE A 126 -5.83 -1.83 -15.47
C ILE A 126 -7.02 -2.00 -16.44
N LYS A 127 -7.04 -1.28 -17.56
CA LYS A 127 -8.09 -1.44 -18.59
C LYS A 127 -8.21 -2.89 -19.08
N ASP A 128 -7.07 -3.53 -19.36
CA ASP A 128 -7.01 -4.93 -19.86
C ASP A 128 -7.58 -5.96 -18.87
N VAL A 129 -7.50 -5.69 -17.57
CA VAL A 129 -7.90 -6.68 -16.55
C VAL A 129 -9.23 -6.33 -15.86
N ARG A 130 -9.76 -5.12 -16.06
CA ARG A 130 -10.90 -4.60 -15.29
C ARG A 130 -12.13 -5.52 -15.32
N SER A 131 -12.49 -6.05 -16.48
CA SER A 131 -13.63 -6.95 -16.63
C SER A 131 -13.52 -8.29 -15.89
N ARG A 132 -12.28 -8.65 -15.45
CA ARG A 132 -12.00 -9.88 -14.70
C ARG A 132 -12.03 -9.69 -13.19
N ILE A 133 -12.21 -8.45 -12.72
CA ILE A 133 -12.20 -8.08 -11.31
C ILE A 133 -13.62 -7.70 -10.90
N ALA A 134 -14.07 -8.24 -9.76
CA ALA A 134 -15.41 -7.98 -9.26
C ALA A 134 -15.55 -6.51 -8.80
N ASP A 135 -16.73 -5.93 -8.97
CA ASP A 135 -17.04 -4.55 -8.61
C ASP A 135 -16.91 -4.26 -7.11
N ASP A 136 -16.95 -5.31 -6.27
CA ASP A 136 -16.72 -5.22 -4.83
C ASP A 136 -15.27 -5.45 -4.41
N CYS A 137 -14.32 -5.32 -5.36
CA CYS A 137 -12.88 -5.32 -5.14
C CYS A 137 -12.24 -4.11 -5.82
N PRO A 138 -12.33 -2.91 -5.22
CA PRO A 138 -11.77 -1.69 -5.78
C PRO A 138 -10.28 -1.77 -6.07
N ILE A 139 -9.86 -1.10 -7.15
CA ILE A 139 -8.47 -0.91 -7.53
C ILE A 139 -8.05 0.51 -7.20
N GLY A 140 -7.17 0.68 -6.22
CA GLY A 140 -6.49 1.92 -5.92
C GLY A 140 -5.20 2.07 -6.72
N VAL A 141 -4.88 3.30 -7.09
CA VAL A 141 -3.59 3.62 -7.73
C VAL A 141 -2.79 4.57 -6.86
N ASN A 142 -1.63 4.10 -6.44
CA ASN A 142 -0.66 4.87 -5.68
C ASN A 142 0.26 5.63 -6.65
N ILE A 143 0.34 6.94 -6.51
CA ILE A 143 1.10 7.81 -7.41
C ILE A 143 2.20 8.57 -6.69
N GLY A 144 3.27 8.89 -7.43
CA GLY A 144 4.41 9.64 -6.92
C GLY A 144 5.10 10.44 -8.02
N LYS A 145 6.04 11.31 -7.63
CA LYS A 145 6.86 12.06 -8.60
C LYS A 145 8.03 11.23 -9.14
N ASN A 146 8.49 11.53 -10.33
CA ASN A 146 9.75 11.02 -10.85
C ASN A 146 10.94 11.47 -9.98
N LYS A 147 11.99 10.66 -9.97
CA LYS A 147 13.21 10.94 -9.18
C LYS A 147 13.85 12.26 -9.57
N ASP A 148 13.92 12.51 -10.88
CA ASP A 148 14.62 13.66 -11.46
C ASP A 148 13.78 14.95 -11.47
N THR A 149 12.49 14.87 -11.12
CA THR A 149 11.63 16.06 -10.94
C THR A 149 11.99 16.75 -9.62
N PRO A 150 12.35 18.05 -9.62
CA PRO A 150 12.56 18.82 -8.38
C PRO A 150 11.30 18.84 -7.50
N ASN A 151 11.47 19.12 -6.21
CA ASN A 151 10.32 19.16 -5.30
C ASN A 151 9.37 20.33 -5.57
N GLU A 152 9.90 21.46 -6.05
CA GLU A 152 9.12 22.64 -6.49
C GLU A 152 8.18 22.30 -7.66
N ASP A 153 8.56 21.36 -8.53
CA ASP A 153 7.77 20.91 -9.67
C ASP A 153 6.95 19.64 -9.40
N ALA A 154 7.03 19.09 -8.18
CA ALA A 154 6.39 17.84 -7.82
C ALA A 154 4.88 17.82 -8.13
N ALA A 155 4.20 18.95 -7.94
CA ALA A 155 2.77 19.06 -8.20
C ALA A 155 2.38 18.70 -9.63
N GLN A 156 3.24 19.02 -10.62
CA GLN A 156 3.01 18.70 -12.04
C GLN A 156 2.97 17.17 -12.24
N ASP A 157 3.89 16.42 -11.64
CA ASP A 157 3.95 14.96 -11.72
C ASP A 157 2.73 14.31 -11.09
N TYR A 158 2.31 14.78 -9.89
CA TYR A 158 1.13 14.25 -9.21
C TYR A 158 -0.16 14.54 -10.00
N VAL A 159 -0.33 15.76 -10.52
CA VAL A 159 -1.47 16.15 -11.36
C VAL A 159 -1.50 15.32 -12.64
N MET A 160 -0.37 15.15 -13.33
CA MET A 160 -0.27 14.33 -14.53
C MET A 160 -0.67 12.87 -14.25
N CYS A 161 -0.09 12.25 -13.22
CA CYS A 161 -0.45 10.87 -12.85
C CYS A 161 -1.93 10.76 -12.47
N ALA A 162 -2.42 11.66 -11.62
CA ALA A 162 -3.80 11.64 -11.14
C ALA A 162 -4.81 11.77 -12.28
N SER A 163 -4.62 12.71 -13.20
CA SER A 163 -5.49 12.88 -14.38
C SER A 163 -5.54 11.62 -15.24
N ARG A 164 -4.42 10.92 -15.42
CA ARG A 164 -4.38 9.71 -16.25
C ARG A 164 -5.00 8.50 -15.56
N VAL A 165 -4.77 8.33 -14.24
CA VAL A 165 -5.29 7.17 -13.52
C VAL A 165 -6.74 7.33 -13.09
N ALA A 166 -7.28 8.56 -13.00
CA ALA A 166 -8.67 8.81 -12.67
C ALA A 166 -9.66 8.12 -13.62
N GLU A 167 -9.25 7.84 -14.86
CA GLU A 167 -10.06 7.10 -15.85
C GLU A 167 -10.28 5.62 -15.47
N VAL A 168 -9.42 5.04 -14.63
CA VAL A 168 -9.36 3.58 -14.40
C VAL A 168 -9.30 3.18 -12.93
N ALA A 169 -8.93 4.10 -12.05
CA ALA A 169 -8.80 3.86 -10.62
C ALA A 169 -10.13 4.09 -9.90
N ASP A 170 -10.44 3.24 -8.93
CA ASP A 170 -11.58 3.47 -8.02
C ASP A 170 -11.23 4.46 -6.92
N TYR A 171 -9.93 4.60 -6.56
CA TYR A 171 -9.40 5.66 -5.70
C TYR A 171 -7.92 5.90 -6.02
N ILE A 172 -7.43 7.07 -5.66
CA ILE A 172 -6.04 7.49 -5.89
C ILE A 172 -5.36 7.73 -4.55
N THR A 173 -4.09 7.31 -4.41
CA THR A 173 -3.30 7.56 -3.20
C THR A 173 -2.06 8.39 -3.54
N LEU A 174 -1.91 9.55 -2.90
CA LEU A 174 -0.67 10.34 -2.95
C LEU A 174 0.39 9.73 -2.02
N ASN A 175 1.51 9.31 -2.59
CA ASN A 175 2.64 8.80 -1.82
C ASN A 175 3.68 9.89 -1.56
N LEU A 176 3.53 10.60 -0.45
CA LEU A 176 4.42 11.67 0.00
C LEU A 176 5.40 11.21 1.07
N SER A 177 5.40 9.91 1.39
CA SER A 177 6.02 9.37 2.61
C SER A 177 7.15 8.38 2.37
N SER A 178 7.54 8.14 1.10
CA SER A 178 8.64 7.21 0.79
C SER A 178 9.97 7.73 1.34
N PRO A 179 10.70 6.90 2.12
CA PRO A 179 12.04 7.28 2.59
C PRO A 179 13.11 7.15 1.50
N ASN A 180 12.75 6.62 0.35
CA ASN A 180 13.69 6.23 -0.71
C ASN A 180 13.79 7.26 -1.85
N THR A 181 13.08 8.38 -1.74
CA THR A 181 13.13 9.50 -2.68
C THR A 181 13.56 10.75 -1.91
N LEU A 182 14.65 11.35 -2.33
CA LEU A 182 15.26 12.49 -1.65
C LEU A 182 14.25 13.65 -1.54
N GLY A 183 14.10 14.21 -0.34
CA GLY A 183 13.23 15.36 -0.07
C GLY A 183 11.72 15.08 -0.19
N LEU A 184 11.29 13.89 -0.61
CA LEU A 184 9.87 13.60 -0.81
C LEU A 184 9.03 13.82 0.46
N ARG A 185 9.58 13.52 1.62
CA ARG A 185 8.91 13.71 2.91
C ARG A 185 8.68 15.18 3.27
N ASP A 186 9.43 16.10 2.69
CA ASP A 186 9.23 17.53 2.88
C ASP A 186 7.91 18.00 2.23
N LEU A 187 7.43 17.29 1.20
CA LEU A 187 6.12 17.53 0.60
C LEU A 187 4.95 17.15 1.51
N ALA A 188 5.19 16.37 2.55
CA ALA A 188 4.17 16.04 3.57
C ALA A 188 4.05 17.09 4.67
N ARG A 189 4.86 18.16 4.66
CA ARG A 189 4.68 19.31 5.56
C ARG A 189 3.41 20.07 5.19
N VAL A 190 2.77 20.67 6.17
CA VAL A 190 1.49 21.38 6.01
C VAL A 190 1.53 22.42 4.90
N GLU A 191 2.63 23.18 4.81
CA GLU A 191 2.81 24.25 3.83
C GLU A 191 2.89 23.74 2.39
N SER A 192 3.41 22.51 2.20
CA SER A 192 3.61 21.90 0.89
C SER A 192 2.43 21.04 0.45
N ILE A 193 1.82 20.30 1.39
CA ILE A 193 0.77 19.32 1.07
C ILE A 193 -0.56 19.97 0.71
N ALA A 194 -0.92 21.09 1.35
CA ALA A 194 -2.22 21.74 1.11
C ALA A 194 -2.38 22.20 -0.35
N PRO A 195 -1.43 22.97 -0.95
CA PRO A 195 -1.53 23.36 -2.36
C PRO A 195 -1.45 22.19 -3.31
N LEU A 196 -0.65 21.15 -2.99
CA LEU A 196 -0.55 19.93 -3.79
C LEU A 196 -1.88 19.17 -3.82
N LEU A 197 -2.50 18.93 -2.66
CA LEU A 197 -3.81 18.25 -2.58
C LEU A 197 -4.88 19.02 -3.36
N ALA A 198 -4.94 20.34 -3.18
CA ALA A 198 -5.90 21.18 -3.90
C ALA A 198 -5.68 21.12 -5.42
N ALA A 199 -4.43 21.07 -5.89
CA ALA A 199 -4.12 20.94 -7.31
C ALA A 199 -4.57 19.59 -7.88
N VAL A 200 -4.27 18.50 -7.17
CA VAL A 200 -4.68 17.15 -7.60
C VAL A 200 -6.19 16.98 -7.54
N LYS A 201 -6.84 17.44 -6.45
CA LYS A 201 -8.30 17.29 -6.29
C LYS A 201 -9.09 17.93 -7.43
N ARG A 202 -8.63 19.09 -7.94
CA ARG A 202 -9.27 19.74 -9.09
C ARG A 202 -9.27 18.91 -10.38
N CYS A 203 -8.31 18.01 -10.56
CA CYS A 203 -8.23 17.20 -11.78
C CYS A 203 -8.88 15.81 -11.65
N VAL A 204 -9.22 15.38 -10.42
CA VAL A 204 -9.81 14.04 -10.20
C VAL A 204 -11.28 14.09 -9.72
N GLU A 205 -11.79 15.28 -9.43
CA GLU A 205 -13.17 15.61 -8.99
C GLU A 205 -13.90 14.53 -8.19
N ALA A 206 -14.46 13.52 -8.88
CA ALA A 206 -15.28 12.45 -8.30
C ALA A 206 -14.46 11.27 -7.76
N THR A 207 -13.19 11.10 -8.16
CA THR A 207 -12.37 9.98 -7.71
C THR A 207 -11.84 10.26 -6.30
N PRO A 208 -12.07 9.37 -5.33
CA PRO A 208 -11.57 9.54 -3.96
C PRO A 208 -10.04 9.68 -3.92
N LEU A 209 -9.55 10.69 -3.21
CA LEU A 209 -8.14 11.04 -3.08
C LEU A 209 -7.65 10.78 -1.67
N LEU A 210 -6.73 9.83 -1.51
CA LEU A 210 -6.15 9.44 -0.23
C LEU A 210 -4.70 9.91 -0.10
N VAL A 211 -4.27 10.13 1.13
CA VAL A 211 -2.87 10.48 1.45
C VAL A 211 -2.22 9.38 2.26
N LYS A 212 -1.07 8.86 1.80
CA LYS A 212 -0.28 7.87 2.54
C LYS A 212 0.84 8.54 3.32
N ILE A 213 0.78 8.42 4.64
CA ILE A 213 1.66 9.13 5.58
C ILE A 213 2.82 8.27 6.09
N SER A 214 3.87 8.96 6.56
CA SER A 214 5.05 8.35 7.16
C SER A 214 4.81 8.02 8.65
N PRO A 215 5.33 6.87 9.15
CA PRO A 215 5.34 6.60 10.58
C PRO A 215 6.46 7.36 11.33
N ASP A 216 7.31 8.10 10.61
CA ASP A 216 8.48 8.78 11.16
C ASP A 216 8.26 10.30 11.33
N MET A 217 7.04 10.78 11.13
CA MET A 217 6.67 12.17 11.41
C MET A 217 6.65 12.43 12.93
N ALA A 218 6.97 13.65 13.33
CA ALA A 218 6.80 14.09 14.71
C ALA A 218 5.30 14.14 15.08
N ASP A 219 5.00 13.98 16.36
CA ASP A 219 3.61 13.90 16.84
C ASP A 219 2.81 15.19 16.51
N ASP A 220 3.42 16.36 16.69
CA ASP A 220 2.78 17.64 16.38
C ASP A 220 2.50 17.81 14.89
N ASP A 221 3.43 17.39 14.02
CA ASP A 221 3.26 17.41 12.56
C ASP A 221 2.14 16.45 12.12
N LEU A 222 2.05 15.26 12.75
CA LEU A 222 0.98 14.30 12.49
C LEU A 222 -0.39 14.86 12.83
N GLU A 223 -0.54 15.55 13.98
CA GLU A 223 -1.80 16.15 14.37
C GLU A 223 -2.18 17.34 13.49
N ALA A 224 -1.23 18.21 13.17
CA ALA A 224 -1.45 19.34 12.28
C ALA A 224 -1.89 18.88 10.89
N LEU A 225 -1.20 17.84 10.37
CA LEU A 225 -1.57 17.21 9.12
C LEU A 225 -2.99 16.63 9.17
N ALA A 226 -3.30 15.80 10.18
CA ALA A 226 -4.59 15.15 10.31
C ALA A 226 -5.76 16.15 10.36
N LYS A 227 -5.61 17.26 11.10
CA LYS A 227 -6.60 18.33 11.20
C LYS A 227 -6.85 19.05 9.87
N GLY A 228 -5.82 19.17 9.02
CA GLY A 228 -5.91 19.90 7.75
C GLY A 228 -6.41 19.08 6.57
N LEU A 229 -6.16 17.76 6.53
CA LEU A 229 -6.34 16.92 5.33
C LEU A 229 -7.72 17.05 4.69
N LYS A 230 -8.80 17.05 5.49
CA LYS A 230 -10.17 17.17 4.98
C LYS A 230 -10.41 18.51 4.27
N ASN A 231 -9.93 19.59 4.87
CA ASN A 231 -10.09 20.95 4.32
C ASN A 231 -9.24 21.17 3.06
N TRP A 232 -8.17 20.39 2.89
CA TRP A 232 -7.29 20.44 1.71
C TRP A 232 -7.74 19.51 0.58
N GLY A 233 -8.85 18.76 0.77
CA GLY A 233 -9.48 17.93 -0.26
C GLY A 233 -9.10 16.46 -0.24
N ALA A 234 -8.50 15.95 0.84
CA ALA A 234 -8.36 14.51 1.01
C ALA A 234 -9.70 13.87 1.38
N ASP A 235 -9.97 12.69 0.82
CA ASP A 235 -11.14 11.86 1.13
C ASP A 235 -10.81 10.75 2.14
N GLY A 236 -9.52 10.48 2.40
CA GLY A 236 -9.07 9.49 3.38
C GLY A 236 -7.57 9.47 3.58
N VAL A 237 -7.14 8.62 4.52
CA VAL A 237 -5.73 8.52 4.93
C VAL A 237 -5.29 7.06 4.96
N ILE A 238 -4.04 6.79 4.56
CA ILE A 238 -3.39 5.49 4.75
C ILE A 238 -2.23 5.67 5.74
N ALA A 239 -2.31 5.05 6.89
CA ALA A 239 -1.26 5.01 7.91
C ALA A 239 -0.81 3.57 8.14
N THR A 240 0.45 3.21 7.75
CA THR A 240 1.58 4.05 7.35
C THR A 240 2.35 3.50 6.16
N ASN A 241 3.33 4.27 5.69
CA ASN A 241 4.44 3.78 4.88
C ASN A 241 5.46 3.02 5.75
N THR A 242 6.62 2.67 5.20
CA THR A 242 7.76 2.07 5.90
C THR A 242 8.54 3.08 6.75
N THR A 243 9.29 2.60 7.74
CA THR A 243 10.10 3.44 8.65
C THR A 243 11.60 3.36 8.35
N ILE A 244 12.31 4.46 8.60
CA ILE A 244 13.79 4.46 8.65
C ILE A 244 14.33 4.05 10.02
N ALA A 245 13.48 4.01 11.03
CA ALA A 245 13.89 3.59 12.37
C ALA A 245 14.32 2.11 12.37
N ARG A 246 15.26 1.81 13.22
CA ARG A 246 15.77 0.45 13.45
C ARG A 246 15.58 0.12 14.93
N PRO A 247 14.51 -0.62 15.28
CA PRO A 247 14.31 -1.08 16.65
C PRO A 247 15.51 -1.92 17.14
N ALA A 248 15.88 -1.77 18.39
CA ALA A 248 16.99 -2.53 18.99
C ALA A 248 16.71 -4.05 19.05
N SER A 249 15.44 -4.45 18.87
CA SER A 249 15.02 -5.85 18.79
C SER A 249 15.38 -6.54 17.47
N LEU A 250 15.84 -5.83 16.45
CA LEU A 250 16.25 -6.45 15.20
C LEU A 250 17.50 -7.31 15.40
N THR A 251 17.45 -8.51 14.85
CA THR A 251 18.50 -9.52 15.00
C THR A 251 19.16 -9.91 13.68
N ALA A 252 18.48 -9.68 12.56
CA ALA A 252 18.99 -10.03 11.23
C ALA A 252 20.21 -9.20 10.84
N ARG A 253 21.20 -9.84 10.19
CA ARG A 253 22.42 -9.21 9.71
C ARG A 253 22.15 -8.02 8.78
N GLU A 254 21.08 -8.10 7.98
CA GLU A 254 20.68 -7.10 7.01
C GLU A 254 20.09 -5.83 7.65
N GLN A 255 19.92 -5.77 8.97
CA GLN A 255 19.38 -4.59 9.69
C GLN A 255 20.15 -3.29 9.42
N ALA A 256 21.46 -3.39 9.11
CA ALA A 256 22.31 -2.24 8.78
C ALA A 256 22.03 -1.64 7.39
N GLN A 257 21.23 -2.32 6.55
CA GLN A 257 20.90 -1.80 5.23
C GLN A 257 20.08 -0.52 5.30
N GLN A 258 20.41 0.43 4.43
CA GLN A 258 19.60 1.64 4.24
C GLN A 258 18.28 1.32 3.54
N GLY A 259 17.23 2.11 3.84
CA GLY A 259 15.91 1.99 3.24
C GLY A 259 14.79 1.88 4.26
N GLY A 260 13.57 1.72 3.76
CA GLY A 260 12.38 1.59 4.59
C GLY A 260 12.22 0.18 5.15
N LEU A 261 12.07 0.06 6.47
CA LEU A 261 11.77 -1.18 7.18
C LEU A 261 10.26 -1.41 7.22
N SER A 262 9.83 -2.64 6.91
CA SER A 262 8.45 -3.11 6.97
C SER A 262 8.37 -4.48 7.68
N GLY A 263 7.17 -4.97 7.93
CA GLY A 263 6.94 -6.25 8.60
C GLY A 263 6.72 -6.11 10.11
N ALA A 264 6.92 -7.19 10.87
CA ALA A 264 6.60 -7.25 12.28
C ALA A 264 7.14 -6.07 13.12
N PRO A 265 8.40 -5.64 12.94
CA PRO A 265 8.97 -4.53 13.74
C PRO A 265 8.30 -3.17 13.52
N LEU A 266 7.55 -3.00 12.41
CA LEU A 266 6.85 -1.75 12.11
C LEU A 266 5.50 -1.63 12.83
N PHE A 267 4.89 -2.73 13.29
CA PHE A 267 3.51 -2.76 13.75
C PHE A 267 3.20 -1.73 14.85
N GLU A 268 3.95 -1.74 15.93
CA GLU A 268 3.68 -0.85 17.08
C GLU A 268 3.83 0.64 16.70
N ARG A 269 4.74 0.94 15.79
CA ARG A 269 4.91 2.31 15.28
C ARG A 269 3.71 2.75 14.44
N SER A 270 3.25 1.90 13.51
CA SER A 270 2.06 2.16 12.72
C SER A 270 0.79 2.26 13.58
N TYR A 271 0.66 1.38 14.56
CA TYR A 271 -0.43 1.41 15.52
C TYR A 271 -0.46 2.72 16.31
N ARG A 272 0.70 3.18 16.83
CA ARG A 272 0.82 4.47 17.52
C ARG A 272 0.39 5.62 16.61
N THR A 273 0.87 5.64 15.36
CA THR A 273 0.50 6.68 14.39
C THR A 273 -1.01 6.71 14.17
N ILE A 274 -1.65 5.55 13.97
CA ILE A 274 -3.11 5.44 13.81
C ILE A 274 -3.84 5.98 15.02
N THR A 275 -3.48 5.53 16.23
CA THR A 275 -4.09 5.99 17.49
C THR A 275 -3.98 7.51 17.66
N ARG A 276 -2.85 8.08 17.25
CA ARG A 276 -2.59 9.52 17.36
C ARG A 276 -3.45 10.34 16.41
N ILE A 277 -3.56 9.92 15.15
CA ILE A 277 -4.26 10.73 14.13
C ILE A 277 -5.77 10.52 14.11
N ALA A 278 -6.27 9.34 14.45
CA ALA A 278 -7.69 9.01 14.33
C ALA A 278 -8.64 10.03 14.97
N PRO A 279 -8.38 10.57 16.18
CA PRO A 279 -9.24 11.60 16.79
C PRO A 279 -9.28 12.93 16.02
N HIS A 280 -8.27 13.19 15.18
CA HIS A 280 -8.09 14.49 14.49
C HIS A 280 -8.55 14.47 13.02
N LEU A 281 -8.96 13.32 12.49
CA LEU A 281 -9.32 13.15 11.06
C LEU A 281 -10.68 13.74 10.68
N SER A 282 -11.46 14.29 11.62
CA SER A 282 -12.76 14.92 11.33
C SER A 282 -13.72 14.02 10.52
N GLY A 283 -13.69 12.71 10.78
CA GLY A 283 -14.52 11.70 10.09
C GLY A 283 -13.97 11.20 8.76
N LEU A 284 -12.76 11.59 8.34
CA LEU A 284 -12.09 10.97 7.20
C LEU A 284 -11.81 9.48 7.49
N PRO A 285 -12.17 8.57 6.57
CA PRO A 285 -11.83 7.17 6.70
C PRO A 285 -10.31 6.95 6.74
N LEU A 286 -9.89 6.00 7.61
CA LEU A 286 -8.51 5.63 7.82
C LEU A 286 -8.26 4.18 7.39
N ILE A 287 -7.22 3.95 6.59
CA ILE A 287 -6.74 2.63 6.22
C ILE A 287 -5.48 2.33 7.02
N GLY A 288 -5.50 1.30 7.86
CA GLY A 288 -4.35 0.87 8.63
C GLY A 288 -3.37 0.04 7.78
N CYS A 289 -2.09 0.43 7.77
CA CYS A 289 -1.04 -0.27 7.02
C CYS A 289 0.25 -0.30 7.84
N GLY A 290 0.95 -1.44 7.82
CA GLY A 290 2.26 -1.61 8.46
C GLY A 290 2.26 -2.66 9.56
N GLY A 291 2.96 -3.77 9.32
CA GLY A 291 3.23 -4.81 10.28
C GLY A 291 2.09 -5.80 10.57
N VAL A 292 0.95 -5.70 9.91
CA VAL A 292 -0.21 -6.62 10.12
C VAL A 292 0.16 -8.02 9.64
N ARG A 293 0.07 -9.01 10.56
CA ARG A 293 0.41 -10.42 10.32
C ARG A 293 -0.61 -11.39 10.92
N THR A 294 -1.50 -10.90 11.74
CA THR A 294 -2.52 -11.71 12.43
C THR A 294 -3.87 -11.00 12.44
N ALA A 295 -4.93 -11.76 12.71
CA ALA A 295 -6.25 -11.18 12.97
C ALA A 295 -6.24 -10.24 14.19
N LYS A 296 -5.40 -10.52 15.20
CA LYS A 296 -5.23 -9.66 16.39
C LYS A 296 -4.64 -8.31 15.99
N ASP A 297 -3.65 -8.29 15.11
CA ASP A 297 -3.04 -7.04 14.64
C ASP A 297 -4.07 -6.20 13.88
N ALA A 298 -4.81 -6.82 12.96
CA ALA A 298 -5.86 -6.14 12.21
C ALA A 298 -6.95 -5.58 13.13
N ARG A 299 -7.36 -6.33 14.14
CA ARG A 299 -8.33 -5.88 15.15
C ARG A 299 -7.82 -4.67 15.93
N ARG A 300 -6.58 -4.70 16.42
CA ARG A 300 -5.97 -3.56 17.10
C ARG A 300 -6.00 -2.30 16.23
N MET A 301 -5.68 -2.42 14.94
CA MET A 301 -5.76 -1.28 14.03
C MET A 301 -7.19 -0.76 13.85
N THR A 302 -8.19 -1.67 13.76
CA THR A 302 -9.60 -1.25 13.63
C THR A 302 -10.13 -0.63 14.92
N GLU A 303 -9.77 -1.16 16.08
CA GLU A 303 -10.09 -0.57 17.39
C GLU A 303 -9.45 0.81 17.59
N ALA A 304 -8.29 1.05 16.99
CA ALA A 304 -7.61 2.36 16.97
C ALA A 304 -8.22 3.35 15.97
N GLY A 305 -9.22 2.97 15.17
CA GLY A 305 -9.95 3.85 14.26
C GLY A 305 -9.78 3.54 12.77
N ALA A 306 -9.02 2.50 12.38
CA ALA A 306 -8.93 2.12 10.98
C ALA A 306 -10.21 1.43 10.48
N SER A 307 -10.75 1.88 9.36
CA SER A 307 -11.93 1.29 8.70
C SER A 307 -11.58 0.07 7.85
N LEU A 308 -10.38 0.08 7.27
CA LEU A 308 -9.79 -0.98 6.44
C LEU A 308 -8.34 -1.23 6.86
N VAL A 309 -7.78 -2.37 6.46
CA VAL A 309 -6.37 -2.69 6.69
C VAL A 309 -5.68 -3.13 5.40
N GLN A 310 -4.42 -2.75 5.22
CA GLN A 310 -3.58 -3.21 4.11
C GLN A 310 -2.46 -4.11 4.63
N ILE A 311 -2.17 -5.18 3.89
CA ILE A 311 -1.05 -6.08 4.14
C ILE A 311 -0.07 -6.11 2.96
N TYR A 312 1.20 -6.32 3.25
CA TYR A 312 2.28 -6.55 2.28
C TYR A 312 3.25 -7.60 2.82
N THR A 313 4.14 -7.22 3.75
CA THR A 313 5.15 -8.12 4.30
C THR A 313 4.54 -9.31 5.02
N GLY A 314 3.40 -9.12 5.70
CA GLY A 314 2.63 -10.21 6.30
C GLY A 314 2.21 -11.27 5.28
N LEU A 315 1.78 -10.86 4.07
CA LEU A 315 1.45 -11.80 2.99
C LEU A 315 2.67 -12.66 2.57
N ILE A 316 3.86 -12.06 2.51
CA ILE A 316 5.08 -12.76 2.11
C ILE A 316 5.47 -13.86 3.12
N TYR A 317 5.33 -13.59 4.41
CA TYR A 317 5.70 -14.55 5.45
C TYR A 317 4.60 -15.56 5.79
N GLU A 318 3.34 -15.12 5.84
CA GLU A 318 2.18 -15.91 6.29
C GLU A 318 1.40 -16.58 5.15
N GLY A 319 1.62 -16.09 3.91
CA GLY A 319 0.92 -16.56 2.71
C GLY A 319 -0.50 -16.03 2.56
N PRO A 320 -1.18 -16.41 1.46
CA PRO A 320 -2.48 -15.87 1.09
C PRO A 320 -3.61 -16.25 2.07
N GLN A 321 -3.47 -17.33 2.83
CA GLN A 321 -4.44 -17.68 3.90
C GLN A 321 -4.51 -16.62 5.01
N LEU A 322 -3.53 -15.71 5.09
CA LEU A 322 -3.58 -14.60 6.03
C LEU A 322 -4.83 -13.73 5.82
N ILE A 323 -5.23 -13.50 4.56
CA ILE A 323 -6.43 -12.71 4.22
C ILE A 323 -7.65 -13.33 4.88
N HIS A 324 -7.83 -14.63 4.70
CA HIS A 324 -8.95 -15.40 5.26
C HIS A 324 -8.96 -15.32 6.79
N ARG A 325 -7.81 -15.61 7.43
CA ARG A 325 -7.68 -15.55 8.90
C ARG A 325 -8.01 -14.17 9.48
N ILE A 326 -7.60 -13.11 8.80
CA ILE A 326 -7.90 -11.74 9.24
C ILE A 326 -9.40 -11.45 9.12
N VAL A 327 -10.02 -11.76 7.97
CA VAL A 327 -11.45 -11.49 7.76
C VAL A 327 -12.31 -12.26 8.74
N GLU A 328 -12.02 -13.55 8.97
CA GLU A 328 -12.71 -14.36 9.99
C GLU A 328 -12.57 -13.78 11.41
N GLY A 329 -11.33 -13.38 11.78
CA GLY A 329 -11.08 -12.82 13.10
C GLY A 329 -11.81 -11.49 13.32
N LEU A 330 -11.88 -10.63 12.31
CA LEU A 330 -12.63 -9.37 12.39
C LEU A 330 -14.15 -9.61 12.41
N LYS A 331 -14.65 -10.63 11.69
CA LYS A 331 -16.07 -10.99 11.70
C LYS A 331 -16.53 -11.45 13.09
N ARG A 332 -15.74 -12.32 13.76
CA ARG A 332 -16.04 -12.80 15.12
C ARG A 332 -16.04 -11.70 16.18
N SER A 333 -15.35 -10.62 15.95
CA SER A 333 -15.29 -9.47 16.89
C SER A 333 -16.44 -8.47 16.67
N ALA A 334 -17.15 -8.56 15.54
CA ALA A 334 -18.29 -7.71 15.20
C ALA A 334 -19.64 -8.37 15.55
N SER A 335 -19.62 -9.70 15.88
CA SER A 335 -20.74 -10.45 16.42
C SER A 335 -20.72 -10.42 17.94
#